data_4d43bb4392fd2b7b072439a363874db6
#
_entry.id   4d43bb4392fd2b7b072439a363874db6
#
_cell.length_a   1.000
_cell.length_b   1.000
_cell.length_c   1.000
_cell.angle_alpha   90.00
_cell.angle_beta   90.00
_cell.angle_gamma   90.00
#
_symmetry.space_group_name_H-M   'P 1'
#
loop_
_entity.id
_entity.type
_entity.pdbx_description
1 polymer ?
#
loop_
_entity_poly.entity_id
_entity_poly.type
_entity_poly.pdbx_seq_one_letter_code
_entity_poly.pdbx_strand_id
1 'polypeptide(L)'
;MYLKNSLILINEFFYYTKNQIRNLYLKSSFYNNKISKIEISNISYRPSLSILSCLVKYDKKKIKIEELDKDNIWESELLSSNNLNKLNNFYWLFSIDLKSSPSITQSIIIKWIEKNQSYNSLTWQTDILSKRIISWIANSKLSYDESDTKYKNKFNFSVNKQINHLINEISKSRSVNDKLLGCIAIIITGLSYANEKFLNYGLELLRKIIINSFDDEYFPKTRSIRQLNFYLKYFVLVRELLKESFNDIPEYLDEIIFYLGKSYSVFSKIEQSLLFNGNHQNDLKEFNKYLSLYKYKFENSNNEVGGYAILKNKNCILAMDVGNSPQKTFSHNYQSGALSFEFFYKDKKLISNSGYFQDYKNKLNLISKSTAAHSALIIDNHSSCSFRNNGNYKTLENGLKISDKNIVNEKNYWLIKASHNGFLKKFGILHERSLEYFVEKNKLIGTDKVISKN
;
A
#
# COMPACT_ATOMS: atom_id res chain seq x y z
N MET A 1 7.89 35.98 -2.71
CA MET A 1 6.81 35.08 -3.10
C MET A 1 6.85 34.74 -4.59
N TYR A 2 7.01 35.71 -5.50
CA TYR A 2 7.05 35.52 -6.97
C TYR A 2 8.21 34.62 -7.46
N LEU A 3 9.42 34.78 -7.00
CA LEU A 3 10.58 33.93 -7.38
C LEU A 3 10.40 32.45 -7.02
N LYS A 4 9.73 32.14 -5.89
CA LYS A 4 9.45 30.79 -5.47
C LYS A 4 8.39 30.11 -6.36
N ASN A 5 7.41 30.87 -6.82
CA ASN A 5 6.38 30.37 -7.73
C ASN A 5 6.93 30.14 -9.14
N SER A 6 7.84 31.00 -9.61
CA SER A 6 8.50 30.82 -10.91
C SER A 6 9.38 29.58 -10.95
N LEU A 7 10.14 29.30 -9.89
CA LEU A 7 10.95 28.07 -9.79
C LEU A 7 10.09 26.79 -9.77
N ILE A 8 8.88 26.87 -9.21
CA ILE A 8 7.95 25.73 -9.21
C ILE A 8 7.41 25.48 -10.62
N LEU A 9 6.97 26.52 -11.31
CA LEU A 9 6.47 26.43 -12.68
C LEU A 9 7.56 25.89 -13.63
N ILE A 10 8.79 26.33 -13.47
CA ILE A 10 9.95 25.84 -14.22
C ILE A 10 10.17 24.35 -13.95
N ASN A 11 10.17 23.92 -12.69
CA ASN A 11 10.33 22.51 -12.34
C ASN A 11 9.16 21.63 -12.84
N GLU A 12 7.93 22.14 -12.80
CA GLU A 12 6.77 21.43 -13.36
C GLU A 12 6.86 21.34 -14.88
N PHE A 13 7.29 22.38 -15.55
CA PHE A 13 7.53 22.37 -17.00
C PHE A 13 8.62 21.36 -17.40
N PHE A 14 9.78 21.38 -16.73
CA PHE A 14 10.84 20.40 -16.98
C PHE A 14 10.35 18.96 -16.71
N TYR A 15 9.59 18.77 -15.66
CA TYR A 15 9.03 17.45 -15.36
C TYR A 15 8.03 16.98 -16.45
N TYR A 16 7.15 17.88 -16.88
CA TYR A 16 6.20 17.61 -17.96
C TYR A 16 6.94 17.26 -19.26
N THR A 17 7.89 18.10 -19.67
CA THR A 17 8.68 17.91 -20.89
C THR A 17 9.47 16.59 -20.85
N LYS A 18 10.12 16.28 -19.73
CA LYS A 18 10.81 15.00 -19.51
C LYS A 18 9.87 13.81 -19.66
N ASN A 19 8.65 13.90 -19.14
CA ASN A 19 7.65 12.83 -19.26
C ASN A 19 7.16 12.67 -20.71
N GLN A 20 7.00 13.75 -21.45
CA GLN A 20 6.63 13.69 -22.89
C GLN A 20 7.73 13.02 -23.71
N ILE A 21 8.99 13.44 -23.54
CA ILE A 21 10.14 12.83 -24.21
C ILE A 21 10.23 11.34 -23.87
N ARG A 22 10.05 10.99 -22.59
CA ARG A 22 10.03 9.58 -22.15
C ARG A 22 8.91 8.80 -22.82
N ASN A 23 7.70 9.36 -22.89
CA ASN A 23 6.57 8.71 -23.55
C ASN A 23 6.83 8.47 -25.06
N LEU A 24 7.46 9.42 -25.75
CA LEU A 24 7.87 9.25 -27.14
C LEU A 24 8.90 8.11 -27.28
N TYR A 25 9.91 8.08 -26.40
CA TYR A 25 10.89 6.99 -26.37
C TYR A 25 10.22 5.63 -26.14
N LEU A 26 9.33 5.51 -25.14
CA LEU A 26 8.65 4.25 -24.82
C LEU A 26 7.71 3.75 -25.95
N LYS A 27 7.20 4.67 -26.78
CA LYS A 27 6.39 4.34 -27.98
C LYS A 27 7.23 3.99 -29.21
N SER A 28 8.56 4.22 -29.18
CA SER A 28 9.42 4.01 -30.33
C SER A 28 9.61 2.51 -30.65
N SER A 29 9.88 2.23 -31.93
CA SER A 29 10.26 0.89 -32.39
C SER A 29 11.56 0.40 -31.72
N PHE A 30 12.50 1.31 -31.48
CA PHE A 30 13.74 1.02 -30.76
C PHE A 30 13.47 0.44 -29.37
N TYR A 31 12.62 1.10 -28.59
CA TYR A 31 12.25 0.61 -27.26
C TYR A 31 11.47 -0.72 -27.35
N ASN A 32 10.53 -0.81 -28.28
CA ASN A 32 9.77 -2.04 -28.50
C ASN A 32 10.70 -3.24 -28.82
N ASN A 33 11.70 -3.05 -29.68
CA ASN A 33 12.69 -4.07 -29.98
C ASN A 33 13.55 -4.44 -28.76
N LYS A 34 13.94 -3.43 -27.95
CA LYS A 34 14.71 -3.64 -26.72
C LYS A 34 13.99 -4.59 -25.76
N ILE A 35 12.70 -4.37 -25.51
CA ILE A 35 11.91 -5.19 -24.56
C ILE A 35 11.44 -6.51 -25.15
N SER A 36 11.54 -6.70 -26.46
CA SER A 36 11.12 -7.92 -27.18
C SER A 36 12.15 -9.05 -27.12
N LYS A 37 13.32 -8.85 -26.53
CA LYS A 37 14.31 -9.92 -26.33
C LYS A 37 13.70 -11.02 -25.47
N ILE A 38 13.65 -12.24 -26.00
CA ILE A 38 13.03 -13.39 -25.32
C ILE A 38 13.98 -13.91 -24.25
N GLU A 39 13.51 -14.00 -23.01
CA GLU A 39 14.28 -14.51 -21.86
C GLU A 39 13.49 -15.59 -21.09
N ILE A 40 12.27 -15.92 -21.53
CA ILE A 40 11.40 -16.94 -20.91
C ILE A 40 10.92 -17.96 -21.93
N SER A 41 10.66 -19.19 -21.47
CA SER A 41 10.18 -20.30 -22.30
C SER A 41 8.73 -20.66 -21.98
N ASN A 42 8.53 -21.69 -21.16
CA ASN A 42 7.21 -22.15 -20.74
C ASN A 42 7.07 -22.09 -19.22
N ILE A 43 5.82 -21.98 -18.74
CA ILE A 43 5.52 -22.02 -17.30
C ILE A 43 5.83 -23.42 -16.79
N SER A 44 6.75 -23.51 -15.82
CA SER A 44 7.15 -24.74 -15.11
C SER A 44 6.58 -24.80 -13.71
N TYR A 45 6.56 -23.68 -12.97
CA TYR A 45 5.98 -23.57 -11.63
C TYR A 45 4.66 -22.79 -11.65
N ARG A 46 3.68 -23.27 -10.93
CA ARG A 46 2.35 -22.66 -10.79
C ARG A 46 2.07 -22.42 -9.32
N PRO A 47 2.00 -21.15 -8.90
CA PRO A 47 1.66 -20.82 -7.51
C PRO A 47 0.30 -21.38 -7.12
N SER A 48 0.21 -21.99 -5.94
CA SER A 48 -1.07 -22.47 -5.43
C SER A 48 -2.05 -21.32 -5.18
N LEU A 49 -3.32 -21.53 -5.45
CA LEU A 49 -4.37 -20.53 -5.21
C LEU A 49 -4.48 -20.16 -3.72
N SER A 50 -4.12 -21.08 -2.81
CA SER A 50 -4.09 -20.82 -1.37
C SER A 50 -3.08 -19.72 -1.01
N ILE A 51 -1.87 -19.73 -1.60
CA ILE A 51 -0.85 -18.68 -1.40
C ILE A 51 -1.36 -17.34 -1.93
N LEU A 52 -2.02 -17.36 -3.07
CA LEU A 52 -2.51 -16.15 -3.73
C LEU A 52 -3.83 -15.63 -3.15
N SER A 53 -4.48 -16.38 -2.28
CA SER A 53 -5.77 -16.00 -1.67
C SER A 53 -5.70 -14.68 -0.89
N CYS A 54 -4.51 -14.29 -0.39
CA CYS A 54 -4.33 -12.99 0.25
C CYS A 54 -4.51 -11.81 -0.72
N LEU A 55 -4.34 -12.00 -2.03
CA LEU A 55 -4.44 -10.92 -3.03
C LEU A 55 -5.89 -10.55 -3.34
N VAL A 56 -6.82 -11.44 -3.07
CA VAL A 56 -8.21 -11.33 -3.49
C VAL A 56 -9.09 -11.05 -2.28
N LYS A 57 -9.96 -10.04 -2.39
CA LYS A 57 -11.14 -10.02 -1.53
C LYS A 57 -12.03 -11.16 -1.99
N TYR A 58 -12.30 -12.11 -1.12
CA TYR A 58 -13.20 -13.21 -1.40
C TYR A 58 -14.61 -12.63 -1.65
N ASP A 59 -14.91 -12.37 -2.90
CA ASP A 59 -16.30 -12.21 -3.32
C ASP A 59 -16.93 -13.60 -3.29
N LYS A 60 -17.97 -13.77 -2.48
CA LYS A 60 -18.67 -15.06 -2.33
C LYS A 60 -19.31 -15.53 -3.63
N LYS A 61 -19.47 -14.63 -4.60
CA LYS A 61 -20.09 -14.90 -5.90
C LYS A 61 -19.02 -15.03 -6.97
N LYS A 62 -18.79 -16.26 -7.42
CA LYS A 62 -17.94 -16.53 -8.59
C LYS A 62 -18.69 -16.13 -9.86
N ILE A 63 -17.97 -15.49 -10.77
CA ILE A 63 -18.48 -15.09 -12.08
C ILE A 63 -18.21 -16.23 -13.06
N LYS A 64 -19.23 -16.63 -13.82
CA LYS A 64 -19.03 -17.51 -14.97
C LYS A 64 -18.53 -16.66 -16.14
N ILE A 65 -17.43 -17.07 -16.75
CA ILE A 65 -16.82 -16.29 -17.83
C ILE A 65 -17.71 -16.20 -19.06
N GLU A 66 -18.60 -17.18 -19.23
CA GLU A 66 -19.60 -17.24 -20.28
C GLU A 66 -20.61 -16.08 -20.20
N GLU A 67 -20.79 -15.50 -18.99
CA GLU A 67 -21.68 -14.35 -18.75
C GLU A 67 -21.03 -13.00 -19.13
N LEU A 68 -19.72 -12.98 -19.45
CA LEU A 68 -19.04 -11.78 -19.93
C LEU A 68 -19.27 -11.62 -21.43
N ASP A 69 -19.64 -10.41 -21.85
CA ASP A 69 -19.75 -10.07 -23.27
C ASP A 69 -18.37 -10.18 -23.95
N LYS A 70 -18.23 -11.20 -24.78
CA LYS A 70 -16.94 -11.64 -25.36
C LYS A 70 -16.45 -10.73 -26.46
N ASP A 71 -17.36 -10.07 -27.17
CA ASP A 71 -17.02 -9.40 -28.41
C ASP A 71 -16.65 -7.92 -28.21
N ASN A 72 -17.18 -7.28 -27.18
CA ASN A 72 -17.02 -5.84 -26.94
C ASN A 72 -16.29 -5.45 -25.65
N ILE A 73 -15.78 -6.43 -24.86
CA ILE A 73 -15.15 -6.15 -23.57
C ILE A 73 -13.98 -5.13 -23.67
N TRP A 74 -13.29 -5.10 -24.81
CA TRP A 74 -12.16 -4.20 -25.06
C TRP A 74 -12.51 -2.95 -25.89
N GLU A 75 -13.74 -2.84 -26.37
CA GLU A 75 -14.20 -1.76 -27.29
C GLU A 75 -15.10 -0.74 -26.62
N SER A 76 -15.46 -0.96 -25.37
CA SER A 76 -16.39 -0.11 -24.63
C SER A 76 -15.77 1.27 -24.35
N GLU A 77 -16.03 2.25 -25.20
CA GLU A 77 -15.72 3.68 -25.01
C GLU A 77 -16.47 4.31 -23.81
N LEU A 78 -17.46 3.61 -23.28
CA LEU A 78 -18.34 4.07 -22.19
C LEU A 78 -17.78 3.83 -20.78
N LEU A 79 -16.63 3.17 -20.64
CA LEU A 79 -16.06 2.86 -19.33
C LEU A 79 -15.28 4.04 -18.75
N SER A 80 -15.57 4.39 -17.50
CA SER A 80 -14.74 5.34 -16.75
C SER A 80 -13.27 4.84 -16.68
N SER A 81 -12.31 5.76 -16.55
CA SER A 81 -10.89 5.43 -16.44
C SER A 81 -10.59 4.40 -15.33
N ASN A 82 -11.34 4.45 -14.23
CA ASN A 82 -11.20 3.49 -13.12
C ASN A 82 -11.66 2.08 -13.52
N ASN A 83 -12.73 1.96 -14.27
CA ASN A 83 -13.23 0.67 -14.77
C ASN A 83 -12.31 0.09 -15.83
N LEU A 84 -11.77 0.92 -16.73
CA LEU A 84 -10.74 0.52 -17.69
C LEU A 84 -9.49 -0.04 -16.99
N ASN A 85 -9.04 0.60 -15.90
CA ASN A 85 -7.90 0.12 -15.12
C ASN A 85 -8.19 -1.24 -14.46
N LYS A 86 -9.41 -1.42 -13.91
CA LYS A 86 -9.85 -2.70 -13.34
C LYS A 86 -9.93 -3.81 -14.39
N LEU A 87 -10.39 -3.48 -15.59
CA LEU A 87 -10.47 -4.42 -16.70
C LEU A 87 -9.06 -4.83 -17.16
N ASN A 88 -8.17 -3.86 -17.40
CA ASN A 88 -6.82 -4.09 -17.93
C ASN A 88 -5.84 -4.73 -16.93
N ASN A 89 -6.13 -4.72 -15.61
CA ASN A 89 -5.30 -5.37 -14.61
C ASN A 89 -5.60 -6.87 -14.43
N PHE A 90 -6.67 -7.40 -15.03
CA PHE A 90 -7.09 -8.80 -14.99
C PHE A 90 -7.31 -9.41 -13.60
N TYR A 91 -7.37 -8.64 -12.51
CA TYR A 91 -7.66 -9.19 -11.18
C TYR A 91 -9.06 -9.84 -11.08
N TRP A 92 -9.95 -9.52 -12.00
CA TRP A 92 -11.25 -10.18 -12.12
C TRP A 92 -11.13 -11.70 -12.43
N LEU A 93 -10.00 -12.17 -13.00
CA LEU A 93 -9.75 -13.61 -13.19
C LEU A 93 -9.80 -14.38 -11.87
N PHE A 94 -9.41 -13.79 -10.74
CA PHE A 94 -9.54 -14.43 -9.44
C PHE A 94 -10.99 -14.63 -9.00
N SER A 95 -11.94 -13.92 -9.60
CA SER A 95 -13.37 -14.05 -9.33
C SER A 95 -14.06 -15.05 -10.27
N ILE A 96 -13.35 -15.55 -11.30
CA ILE A 96 -13.90 -16.53 -12.24
C ILE A 96 -13.95 -17.92 -11.59
N ASP A 97 -14.99 -18.67 -11.91
CA ASP A 97 -15.08 -20.08 -11.54
C ASP A 97 -14.04 -20.90 -12.33
N LEU A 98 -13.22 -21.67 -11.63
CA LEU A 98 -12.20 -22.54 -12.25
C LEU A 98 -12.81 -23.67 -13.12
N LYS A 99 -14.13 -23.90 -13.03
CA LYS A 99 -14.87 -24.80 -13.93
C LYS A 99 -15.29 -24.12 -15.23
N SER A 100 -15.10 -22.81 -15.35
CA SER A 100 -15.34 -22.06 -16.59
C SER A 100 -14.43 -22.52 -17.72
N SER A 101 -14.86 -22.29 -18.95
CA SER A 101 -14.11 -22.69 -20.14
C SER A 101 -12.76 -21.96 -20.27
N PRO A 102 -11.62 -22.66 -20.25
CA PRO A 102 -10.32 -22.06 -20.50
C PRO A 102 -10.25 -21.36 -21.88
N SER A 103 -10.88 -21.92 -22.90
CA SER A 103 -10.87 -21.39 -24.27
C SER A 103 -11.43 -19.97 -24.36
N ILE A 104 -12.44 -19.65 -23.57
CA ILE A 104 -13.04 -18.30 -23.52
C ILE A 104 -12.07 -17.33 -22.85
N THR A 105 -11.47 -17.72 -21.72
CA THR A 105 -10.46 -16.90 -21.03
C THR A 105 -9.28 -16.62 -21.95
N GLN A 106 -8.81 -17.63 -22.64
CA GLN A 106 -7.69 -17.53 -23.61
C GLN A 106 -8.07 -16.64 -24.80
N SER A 107 -9.30 -16.71 -25.31
CA SER A 107 -9.79 -15.82 -26.36
C SER A 107 -9.79 -14.35 -25.92
N ILE A 108 -10.22 -14.08 -24.69
CA ILE A 108 -10.20 -12.71 -24.13
C ILE A 108 -8.76 -12.21 -23.99
N ILE A 109 -7.86 -13.04 -23.48
CA ILE A 109 -6.44 -12.70 -23.31
C ILE A 109 -5.77 -12.45 -24.65
N ILE A 110 -5.99 -13.30 -25.66
CA ILE A 110 -5.35 -13.13 -26.96
C ILE A 110 -5.82 -11.87 -27.67
N LYS A 111 -7.11 -11.54 -27.62
CA LYS A 111 -7.65 -10.27 -28.12
C LYS A 111 -6.99 -9.07 -27.45
N TRP A 112 -6.77 -9.14 -26.12
CA TRP A 112 -6.04 -8.10 -25.38
C TRP A 112 -4.59 -7.98 -25.85
N ILE A 113 -3.87 -9.10 -26.00
CA ILE A 113 -2.48 -9.15 -26.48
C ILE A 113 -2.38 -8.50 -27.87
N GLU A 114 -3.27 -8.84 -28.78
CA GLU A 114 -3.27 -8.31 -30.14
C GLU A 114 -3.49 -6.80 -30.18
N LYS A 115 -4.35 -6.27 -29.30
CA LYS A 115 -4.60 -4.83 -29.17
C LYS A 115 -3.45 -4.07 -28.46
N ASN A 116 -2.65 -4.74 -27.63
CA ASN A 116 -1.64 -4.12 -26.76
C ASN A 116 -0.21 -4.67 -27.00
N GLN A 117 0.15 -4.91 -28.27
CA GLN A 117 1.45 -5.48 -28.64
C GLN A 117 2.65 -4.58 -28.32
N SER A 118 2.45 -3.28 -28.18
CA SER A 118 3.48 -2.30 -27.87
C SER A 118 3.08 -1.47 -26.65
N TYR A 119 4.04 -0.70 -26.13
CA TYR A 119 3.80 0.17 -24.98
C TYR A 119 2.60 1.10 -25.20
N ASN A 120 1.72 1.10 -24.21
CA ASN A 120 0.58 2.00 -24.11
C ASN A 120 0.56 2.62 -22.70
N SER A 121 0.52 3.94 -22.63
CA SER A 121 0.63 4.70 -21.37
C SER A 121 -0.52 4.44 -20.36
N LEU A 122 -1.65 3.91 -20.80
CA LEU A 122 -2.78 3.57 -19.93
C LEU A 122 -2.68 2.12 -19.43
N THR A 123 -2.47 1.17 -20.34
CA THR A 123 -2.51 -0.26 -20.03
C THR A 123 -1.18 -0.80 -19.48
N TRP A 124 -0.07 -0.06 -19.67
CA TRP A 124 1.28 -0.44 -19.22
C TRP A 124 1.75 0.34 -17.99
N GLN A 125 0.85 1.00 -17.25
CA GLN A 125 1.16 1.57 -15.93
C GLN A 125 1.64 0.47 -14.99
N THR A 126 2.63 0.77 -14.17
CA THR A 126 3.32 -0.22 -13.32
C THR A 126 2.35 -1.07 -12.51
N ASP A 127 1.36 -0.47 -11.85
CA ASP A 127 0.39 -1.21 -11.02
C ASP A 127 -0.56 -2.08 -11.85
N ILE A 128 -1.05 -1.58 -13.00
CA ILE A 128 -1.98 -2.29 -13.90
C ILE A 128 -1.28 -3.49 -14.52
N LEU A 129 -0.08 -3.27 -15.07
CA LEU A 129 0.72 -4.29 -15.72
C LEU A 129 1.15 -5.37 -14.72
N SER A 130 1.60 -4.97 -13.52
CA SER A 130 2.01 -5.91 -12.48
C SER A 130 0.88 -6.82 -12.04
N LYS A 131 -0.30 -6.26 -11.78
CA LYS A 131 -1.50 -7.03 -11.43
C LYS A 131 -1.92 -7.99 -12.53
N ARG A 132 -1.82 -7.57 -13.80
CA ARG A 132 -2.14 -8.42 -14.95
C ARG A 132 -1.20 -9.62 -15.03
N ILE A 133 0.11 -9.43 -14.91
CA ILE A 133 1.08 -10.53 -14.93
C ILE A 133 0.82 -11.49 -13.77
N ILE A 134 0.66 -10.96 -12.55
CA ILE A 134 0.33 -11.77 -11.36
C ILE A 134 -0.94 -12.58 -11.63
N SER A 135 -1.99 -11.95 -12.15
CA SER A 135 -3.26 -12.61 -12.41
C SER A 135 -3.19 -13.68 -13.50
N TRP A 136 -2.47 -13.40 -14.59
CA TRP A 136 -2.31 -14.34 -15.69
C TRP A 136 -1.55 -15.59 -15.25
N ILE A 137 -0.45 -15.44 -14.51
CA ILE A 137 0.36 -16.58 -14.02
C ILE A 137 -0.40 -17.33 -12.92
N ALA A 138 -1.00 -16.60 -11.99
CA ALA A 138 -1.75 -17.17 -10.88
C ALA A 138 -2.93 -18.05 -11.32
N ASN A 139 -3.58 -17.67 -12.42
CA ASN A 139 -4.71 -18.40 -12.99
C ASN A 139 -4.32 -19.20 -14.23
N SER A 140 -3.09 -19.75 -14.27
CA SER A 140 -2.55 -20.48 -15.43
C SER A 140 -3.44 -21.62 -15.92
N LYS A 141 -4.20 -22.26 -15.02
CA LYS A 141 -5.19 -23.27 -15.37
C LYS A 141 -6.23 -22.77 -16.38
N LEU A 142 -6.67 -21.51 -16.25
CA LEU A 142 -7.63 -20.90 -17.17
C LEU A 142 -6.94 -20.18 -18.33
N SER A 143 -5.78 -19.55 -18.06
CA SER A 143 -5.12 -18.64 -19.00
C SER A 143 -4.07 -19.30 -19.90
N TYR A 144 -3.58 -20.50 -19.56
CA TYR A 144 -2.37 -21.03 -20.20
C TYR A 144 -2.36 -22.55 -20.43
N ASP A 145 -2.72 -23.38 -19.42
CA ASP A 145 -2.32 -24.80 -19.40
C ASP A 145 -2.89 -25.62 -20.55
N GLU A 146 -4.17 -25.47 -20.84
CA GLU A 146 -4.89 -26.26 -21.89
C GLU A 146 -4.84 -25.59 -23.27
N SER A 147 -3.93 -24.63 -23.50
CA SER A 147 -3.82 -23.93 -24.77
C SER A 147 -2.85 -24.60 -25.75
N ASP A 148 -3.00 -24.32 -27.04
CA ASP A 148 -2.09 -24.75 -28.07
C ASP A 148 -0.72 -24.02 -28.04
N THR A 149 0.24 -24.54 -28.78
CA THR A 149 1.61 -23.97 -28.85
C THR A 149 1.62 -22.54 -29.42
N LYS A 150 0.74 -22.24 -30.37
CA LYS A 150 0.67 -20.90 -30.99
C LYS A 150 0.21 -19.85 -29.99
N TYR A 151 -0.80 -20.18 -29.19
CA TYR A 151 -1.26 -19.32 -28.11
C TYR A 151 -0.16 -19.15 -27.06
N LYS A 152 0.45 -20.25 -26.56
CA LYS A 152 1.53 -20.23 -25.56
C LYS A 152 2.67 -19.31 -25.99
N ASN A 153 3.10 -19.40 -27.25
CA ASN A 153 4.14 -18.53 -27.78
C ASN A 153 3.76 -17.05 -27.73
N LYS A 154 2.53 -16.68 -28.14
CA LYS A 154 2.06 -15.29 -28.07
C LYS A 154 1.94 -14.81 -26.61
N PHE A 155 1.40 -15.64 -25.73
CA PHE A 155 1.26 -15.36 -24.29
C PHE A 155 2.63 -15.12 -23.64
N ASN A 156 3.57 -16.06 -23.80
CA ASN A 156 4.92 -15.97 -23.25
C ASN A 156 5.65 -14.74 -23.79
N PHE A 157 5.55 -14.47 -25.09
CA PHE A 157 6.13 -13.26 -25.68
C PHE A 157 5.57 -11.99 -25.08
N SER A 158 4.25 -11.91 -24.85
CA SER A 158 3.60 -10.77 -24.21
C SER A 158 4.04 -10.61 -22.75
N VAL A 159 4.10 -11.68 -21.97
CA VAL A 159 4.61 -11.66 -20.58
C VAL A 159 6.05 -11.18 -20.54
N ASN A 160 6.90 -11.74 -21.43
CA ASN A 160 8.31 -11.36 -21.53
C ASN A 160 8.50 -9.86 -21.80
N LYS A 161 7.77 -9.30 -22.78
CA LYS A 161 7.82 -7.86 -23.06
C LYS A 161 7.41 -7.01 -21.85
N GLN A 162 6.36 -7.42 -21.17
CA GLN A 162 5.84 -6.70 -20.01
C GLN A 162 6.82 -6.75 -18.83
N ILE A 163 7.47 -7.89 -18.58
CA ILE A 163 8.50 -8.01 -17.53
C ILE A 163 9.74 -7.18 -17.89
N ASN A 164 10.21 -7.23 -19.12
CA ASN A 164 11.32 -6.41 -19.57
C ASN A 164 11.01 -4.91 -19.43
N HIS A 165 9.76 -4.49 -19.71
CA HIS A 165 9.31 -3.13 -19.44
C HIS A 165 9.36 -2.80 -17.95
N LEU A 166 8.84 -3.67 -17.07
CA LEU A 166 8.91 -3.46 -15.61
C LEU A 166 10.34 -3.29 -15.14
N ILE A 167 11.25 -4.18 -15.51
CA ILE A 167 12.67 -4.11 -15.12
C ILE A 167 13.30 -2.77 -15.55
N ASN A 168 12.99 -2.29 -16.77
CA ASN A 168 13.54 -1.02 -17.26
C ASN A 168 12.94 0.23 -16.58
N GLU A 169 11.68 0.16 -16.13
CA GLU A 169 10.92 1.35 -15.73
C GLU A 169 10.58 1.42 -14.24
N ILE A 170 10.63 0.30 -13.52
CA ILE A 170 10.15 0.20 -12.12
C ILE A 170 10.90 1.14 -11.17
N SER A 171 12.19 1.37 -11.37
CA SER A 171 12.99 2.28 -10.56
C SER A 171 12.49 3.74 -10.64
N LYS A 172 11.84 4.11 -11.74
CA LYS A 172 11.31 5.45 -12.01
C LYS A 172 9.92 5.68 -11.43
N SER A 173 9.22 4.63 -10.99
CA SER A 173 7.94 4.79 -10.30
C SER A 173 8.14 5.58 -9.01
N ARG A 174 7.24 6.53 -8.73
CA ARG A 174 7.24 7.32 -7.48
C ARG A 174 6.49 6.62 -6.35
N SER A 175 5.58 5.72 -6.69
CA SER A 175 4.79 4.97 -5.74
C SER A 175 5.56 3.74 -5.28
N VAL A 176 5.85 3.66 -3.98
CA VAL A 176 6.49 2.48 -3.39
C VAL A 176 5.57 1.26 -3.49
N ASN A 177 4.26 1.47 -3.39
CA ASN A 177 3.27 0.39 -3.56
C ASN A 177 3.33 -0.22 -4.96
N ASP A 178 3.45 0.63 -6.00
CA ASP A 178 3.55 0.15 -7.38
C ASP A 178 4.89 -0.56 -7.62
N LYS A 179 5.98 -0.05 -7.00
CA LYS A 179 7.28 -0.74 -7.03
C LYS A 179 7.20 -2.13 -6.40
N LEU A 180 6.52 -2.26 -5.26
CA LEU A 180 6.36 -3.56 -4.60
C LEU A 180 5.52 -4.51 -5.44
N LEU A 181 4.41 -4.05 -6.03
CA LEU A 181 3.61 -4.86 -6.96
C LEU A 181 4.42 -5.32 -8.17
N GLY A 182 5.21 -4.42 -8.77
CA GLY A 182 6.10 -4.76 -9.88
C GLY A 182 7.19 -5.74 -9.48
N CYS A 183 7.77 -5.57 -8.30
CA CYS A 183 8.74 -6.51 -7.73
C CYS A 183 8.15 -7.92 -7.62
N ILE A 184 6.92 -8.04 -7.10
CA ILE A 184 6.23 -9.33 -6.97
C ILE A 184 5.92 -9.94 -8.33
N ALA A 185 5.49 -9.13 -9.32
CA ALA A 185 5.26 -9.62 -10.68
C ALA A 185 6.54 -10.19 -11.29
N ILE A 186 7.70 -9.55 -11.05
CA ILE A 186 9.01 -10.04 -11.52
C ILE A 186 9.40 -11.33 -10.80
N ILE A 187 9.24 -11.40 -9.46
CA ILE A 187 9.53 -12.61 -8.67
C ILE A 187 8.67 -13.78 -9.11
N ILE A 188 7.35 -13.60 -9.19
CA ILE A 188 6.41 -14.66 -9.65
C ILE A 188 6.80 -15.13 -11.06
N THR A 189 7.15 -14.22 -11.96
CA THR A 189 7.59 -14.60 -13.31
C THR A 189 8.90 -15.38 -13.26
N GLY A 190 9.89 -14.92 -12.47
CA GLY A 190 11.15 -15.63 -12.28
C GLY A 190 10.96 -17.07 -11.81
N LEU A 191 10.11 -17.25 -10.80
CA LEU A 191 9.76 -18.57 -10.26
C LEU A 191 9.01 -19.42 -11.30
N SER A 192 7.95 -18.86 -11.92
CA SER A 192 7.06 -19.61 -12.79
C SER A 192 7.71 -20.05 -14.10
N TYR A 193 8.68 -19.30 -14.59
CA TYR A 193 9.44 -19.61 -15.81
C TYR A 193 10.85 -20.17 -15.53
N ALA A 194 11.18 -20.48 -14.26
CA ALA A 194 12.51 -20.93 -13.85
C ALA A 194 13.63 -20.00 -14.36
N ASN A 195 13.39 -18.68 -14.28
CA ASN A 195 14.35 -17.67 -14.73
C ASN A 195 15.03 -17.01 -13.53
N GLU A 196 16.23 -17.52 -13.21
CA GLU A 196 17.04 -17.04 -12.06
C GLU A 196 17.39 -15.54 -12.16
N LYS A 197 17.61 -15.01 -13.38
CA LYS A 197 17.93 -13.60 -13.57
C LYS A 197 16.78 -12.70 -13.10
N PHE A 198 15.54 -13.05 -13.45
CA PHE A 198 14.36 -12.32 -13.01
C PHE A 198 14.13 -12.50 -11.50
N LEU A 199 14.28 -13.71 -11.00
CA LEU A 199 14.14 -13.98 -9.57
C LEU A 199 15.14 -13.16 -8.75
N ASN A 200 16.42 -13.23 -9.08
CA ASN A 200 17.48 -12.50 -8.37
C ASN A 200 17.29 -10.98 -8.46
N TYR A 201 16.92 -10.45 -9.63
CA TYR A 201 16.60 -9.03 -9.77
C TYR A 201 15.42 -8.62 -8.89
N GLY A 202 14.36 -9.43 -8.86
CA GLY A 202 13.18 -9.18 -8.02
C GLY A 202 13.51 -9.19 -6.53
N LEU A 203 14.29 -10.15 -6.06
CA LEU A 203 14.73 -10.26 -4.65
C LEU A 203 15.63 -9.08 -4.24
N GLU A 204 16.56 -8.68 -5.11
CA GLU A 204 17.42 -7.51 -4.86
C GLU A 204 16.60 -6.21 -4.82
N LEU A 205 15.60 -6.07 -5.69
CA LEU A 205 14.67 -4.95 -5.66
C LEU A 205 13.83 -4.93 -4.37
N LEU A 206 13.37 -6.11 -3.92
CA LEU A 206 12.64 -6.26 -2.66
C LEU A 206 13.49 -5.79 -1.48
N ARG A 207 14.76 -6.22 -1.42
CA ARG A 207 15.72 -5.78 -0.40
C ARG A 207 15.87 -4.26 -0.39
N LYS A 208 16.02 -3.63 -1.56
CA LYS A 208 16.09 -2.15 -1.68
C LYS A 208 14.81 -1.46 -1.21
N ILE A 209 13.64 -2.03 -1.49
CA ILE A 209 12.36 -1.50 -1.01
C ILE A 209 12.33 -1.53 0.52
N ILE A 210 12.76 -2.65 1.14
CA ILE A 210 12.81 -2.81 2.60
C ILE A 210 13.71 -1.74 3.22
N ILE A 211 14.96 -1.65 2.81
CA ILE A 211 15.94 -0.68 3.35
C ILE A 211 15.43 0.76 3.27
N ASN A 212 14.73 1.12 2.20
CA ASN A 212 14.29 2.50 1.98
C ASN A 212 12.96 2.86 2.65
N SER A 213 12.12 1.88 2.99
CA SER A 213 10.72 2.11 3.38
C SER A 213 10.46 2.05 4.87
N PHE A 214 11.37 1.48 5.65
CA PHE A 214 11.20 1.27 7.09
C PHE A 214 12.21 2.09 7.88
N ASP A 215 11.80 2.48 9.10
CA ASP A 215 12.70 3.09 10.10
C ASP A 215 13.50 2.02 10.87
N ASP A 216 14.26 2.45 11.86
CA ASP A 216 15.12 1.60 12.65
C ASP A 216 14.33 0.61 13.58
N GLU A 217 13.04 0.87 13.79
CA GLU A 217 12.12 -0.01 14.51
C GLU A 217 11.34 -0.93 13.55
N TYR A 218 11.68 -0.96 12.28
CA TYR A 218 10.99 -1.68 11.21
C TYR A 218 9.52 -1.26 11.03
N PHE A 219 9.17 -0.03 11.40
CA PHE A 219 7.86 0.52 11.08
C PHE A 219 7.92 1.32 9.77
N PRO A 220 6.83 1.36 8.95
CA PRO A 220 6.84 2.15 7.71
C PRO A 220 7.16 3.64 7.99
N LYS A 221 8.16 4.20 7.32
CA LYS A 221 8.55 5.63 7.42
C LYS A 221 7.40 6.60 7.16
N THR A 222 6.33 6.14 6.53
CA THR A 222 5.10 6.90 6.35
C THR A 222 4.24 6.97 7.60
N ARG A 223 4.53 6.17 8.61
CA ARG A 223 3.71 5.95 9.82
C ARG A 223 2.29 5.45 9.53
N SER A 224 2.04 4.91 8.35
CA SER A 224 0.70 4.43 7.96
C SER A 224 0.47 2.98 8.38
N ILE A 225 -0.51 2.75 9.26
CA ILE A 225 -0.98 1.41 9.67
C ILE A 225 -1.49 0.63 8.43
N ARG A 226 -2.14 1.31 7.50
CA ARG A 226 -2.59 0.70 6.25
C ARG A 226 -1.41 0.18 5.44
N GLN A 227 -0.30 0.93 5.40
CA GLN A 227 0.88 0.54 4.66
C GLN A 227 1.64 -0.59 5.36
N LEU A 228 1.65 -0.63 6.70
CA LEU A 228 2.12 -1.77 7.47
C LEU A 228 1.42 -3.08 7.02
N ASN A 229 0.09 -3.07 6.97
CA ASN A 229 -0.70 -4.22 6.55
C ASN A 229 -0.42 -4.61 5.09
N PHE A 230 -0.23 -3.63 4.22
CA PHE A 230 0.12 -3.83 2.81
C PHE A 230 1.48 -4.52 2.66
N TYR A 231 2.51 -4.04 3.35
CA TYR A 231 3.85 -4.63 3.29
C TYR A 231 3.87 -6.06 3.85
N LEU A 232 3.31 -6.26 5.05
CA LEU A 232 3.27 -7.60 5.66
C LEU A 232 2.62 -8.62 4.74
N LYS A 233 1.46 -8.25 4.16
CA LYS A 233 0.73 -9.11 3.22
C LYS A 233 1.61 -9.57 2.06
N TYR A 234 2.31 -8.65 1.43
CA TYR A 234 3.09 -8.97 0.25
C TYR A 234 4.44 -9.63 0.56
N PHE A 235 5.04 -9.34 1.71
CA PHE A 235 6.27 -10.02 2.13
C PHE A 235 5.98 -11.48 2.51
N VAL A 236 4.90 -11.73 3.25
CA VAL A 236 4.44 -13.09 3.53
C VAL A 236 4.13 -13.85 2.22
N LEU A 237 3.47 -13.19 1.26
CA LEU A 237 3.21 -13.79 -0.06
C LEU A 237 4.52 -14.22 -0.75
N VAL A 238 5.52 -13.34 -0.82
CA VAL A 238 6.81 -13.67 -1.47
C VAL A 238 7.50 -14.83 -0.75
N ARG A 239 7.50 -14.80 0.59
CA ARG A 239 8.09 -15.88 1.39
C ARG A 239 7.44 -17.24 1.11
N GLU A 240 6.11 -17.29 1.07
CA GLU A 240 5.40 -18.54 0.80
C GLU A 240 5.57 -19.01 -0.65
N LEU A 241 5.69 -18.09 -1.62
CA LEU A 241 6.03 -18.43 -3.01
C LEU A 241 7.42 -19.08 -3.11
N LEU A 242 8.44 -18.49 -2.45
CA LEU A 242 9.79 -19.06 -2.41
C LEU A 242 9.79 -20.44 -1.78
N LYS A 243 9.10 -20.60 -0.64
CA LYS A 243 8.98 -21.88 0.06
C LYS A 243 8.29 -22.95 -0.80
N GLU A 244 7.17 -22.63 -1.43
CA GLU A 244 6.42 -23.59 -2.28
C GLU A 244 7.22 -24.03 -3.51
N SER A 245 8.01 -23.12 -4.07
CA SER A 245 8.87 -23.37 -5.23
C SER A 245 10.25 -23.93 -4.88
N PHE A 246 10.49 -24.31 -3.61
CA PHE A 246 11.74 -24.86 -3.10
C PHE A 246 12.97 -23.97 -3.35
N ASN A 247 12.78 -22.65 -3.30
CA ASN A 247 13.87 -21.67 -3.35
C ASN A 247 14.25 -21.21 -1.95
N ASP A 248 15.50 -20.78 -1.80
CA ASP A 248 15.99 -20.23 -0.55
C ASP A 248 15.26 -18.95 -0.15
N ILE A 249 14.93 -18.85 1.13
CA ILE A 249 14.29 -17.67 1.71
C ILE A 249 15.38 -16.74 2.23
N PRO A 250 15.53 -15.52 1.69
CA PRO A 250 16.53 -14.58 2.20
C PRO A 250 16.25 -14.18 3.65
N GLU A 251 17.29 -14.16 4.50
CA GLU A 251 17.20 -13.82 5.93
C GLU A 251 16.52 -12.47 6.17
N TYR A 252 16.84 -11.46 5.37
CA TYR A 252 16.21 -10.12 5.48
C TYR A 252 14.69 -10.16 5.31
N LEU A 253 14.16 -11.16 4.59
CA LEU A 253 12.72 -11.30 4.39
C LEU A 253 12.04 -11.91 5.62
N ASP A 254 12.64 -12.89 6.25
CA ASP A 254 12.15 -13.45 7.51
C ASP A 254 12.23 -12.42 8.64
N GLU A 255 13.33 -11.68 8.72
CA GLU A 255 13.53 -10.60 9.68
C GLU A 255 12.43 -9.52 9.57
N ILE A 256 12.22 -8.95 8.38
CA ILE A 256 11.21 -7.91 8.20
C ILE A 256 9.79 -8.42 8.47
N ILE A 257 9.46 -9.65 8.09
CA ILE A 257 8.16 -10.26 8.39
C ILE A 257 7.95 -10.39 9.90
N PHE A 258 8.98 -10.80 10.64
CA PHE A 258 8.91 -10.91 12.09
C PHE A 258 8.59 -9.58 12.76
N TYR A 259 9.33 -8.51 12.46
CA TYR A 259 9.11 -7.20 13.07
C TYR A 259 7.80 -6.53 12.64
N LEU A 260 7.45 -6.61 11.35
CA LEU A 260 6.16 -6.13 10.87
C LEU A 260 5.00 -6.90 11.49
N GLY A 261 5.15 -8.20 11.63
CA GLY A 261 4.16 -9.06 12.26
C GLY A 261 3.92 -8.69 13.72
N LYS A 262 5.00 -8.41 14.48
CA LYS A 262 4.89 -7.89 15.86
C LYS A 262 4.09 -6.59 15.89
N SER A 263 4.44 -5.63 15.03
CA SER A 263 3.71 -4.36 14.91
C SER A 263 2.25 -4.57 14.50
N TYR A 264 2.01 -5.42 13.49
CA TYR A 264 0.67 -5.79 13.02
C TYR A 264 -0.20 -6.38 14.12
N SER A 265 0.37 -7.22 15.00
CA SER A 265 -0.39 -7.89 16.07
C SER A 265 -1.02 -6.94 17.08
N VAL A 266 -0.48 -5.74 17.21
CA VAL A 266 -1.04 -4.68 18.09
C VAL A 266 -2.32 -4.13 17.47
N PHE A 267 -2.30 -3.81 16.19
CA PHE A 267 -3.42 -3.17 15.48
C PHE A 267 -4.50 -4.16 15.06
N SER A 268 -4.14 -5.39 14.68
CA SER A 268 -5.07 -6.40 14.16
C SER A 268 -6.00 -7.00 15.24
N LYS A 269 -5.64 -6.87 16.51
CA LYS A 269 -6.45 -7.28 17.65
C LYS A 269 -7.53 -6.26 18.03
N ILE A 270 -7.61 -5.13 17.34
CA ILE A 270 -8.61 -4.09 17.53
C ILE A 270 -9.69 -4.29 16.48
N GLU A 271 -10.92 -4.63 16.88
CA GLU A 271 -12.02 -4.96 15.96
C GLU A 271 -12.35 -3.83 14.98
N GLN A 272 -12.37 -2.59 15.48
CA GLN A 272 -12.55 -1.40 14.65
C GLN A 272 -11.19 -0.72 14.46
N SER A 273 -10.78 -0.54 13.21
CA SER A 273 -9.48 0.06 12.87
C SER A 273 -9.27 1.42 13.52
N LEU A 274 -8.07 1.66 14.04
CA LEU A 274 -7.61 2.98 14.44
C LEU A 274 -7.45 3.88 13.21
N LEU A 275 -8.07 5.05 13.21
CA LEU A 275 -8.14 5.95 12.06
C LEU A 275 -7.05 7.03 12.10
N PHE A 276 -5.78 6.61 12.27
CA PHE A 276 -4.61 7.48 12.24
C PHE A 276 -3.92 7.45 10.87
N ASN A 277 -3.32 8.54 10.46
CA ASN A 277 -2.31 8.69 9.40
C ASN A 277 -2.55 7.85 8.13
N GLY A 278 -3.62 8.19 7.42
CA GLY A 278 -3.96 7.56 6.15
C GLY A 278 -4.68 6.23 6.29
N ASN A 279 -5.01 5.81 7.52
CA ASN A 279 -5.77 4.60 7.74
C ASN A 279 -7.29 4.83 7.57
N HIS A 280 -8.00 3.76 7.30
CA HIS A 280 -9.46 3.71 7.20
C HIS A 280 -9.95 2.39 7.77
N GLN A 281 -11.26 2.25 7.92
CA GLN A 281 -11.83 0.97 8.37
C GLN A 281 -11.45 -0.14 7.42
N ASN A 282 -10.79 -1.18 7.95
CA ASN A 282 -10.35 -2.35 7.21
C ASN A 282 -10.93 -3.62 7.84
N ASP A 283 -11.36 -4.54 7.02
CA ASP A 283 -11.63 -5.91 7.46
C ASP A 283 -10.33 -6.72 7.32
N LEU A 284 -9.76 -7.11 8.45
CA LEU A 284 -8.53 -7.91 8.53
C LEU A 284 -8.81 -9.40 8.74
N LYS A 285 -10.08 -9.82 8.83
CA LYS A 285 -10.46 -11.21 9.16
C LYS A 285 -9.89 -12.21 8.16
N GLU A 286 -10.01 -11.92 6.88
CA GLU A 286 -9.50 -12.82 5.83
C GLU A 286 -7.97 -12.88 5.83
N PHE A 287 -7.29 -11.75 6.09
CA PHE A 287 -5.84 -11.78 6.19
C PHE A 287 -5.36 -12.49 7.46
N ASN A 288 -6.06 -12.35 8.58
CA ASN A 288 -5.77 -13.10 9.80
C ASN A 288 -5.95 -14.62 9.60
N LYS A 289 -7.00 -15.05 8.86
CA LYS A 289 -7.18 -16.45 8.47
C LYS A 289 -6.01 -16.93 7.59
N TYR A 290 -5.59 -16.12 6.63
CA TYR A 290 -4.44 -16.41 5.78
C TYR A 290 -3.16 -16.60 6.59
N LEU A 291 -2.85 -15.69 7.52
CA LEU A 291 -1.69 -15.81 8.41
C LEU A 291 -1.77 -17.08 9.26
N SER A 292 -2.95 -17.41 9.78
CA SER A 292 -3.17 -18.66 10.57
C SER A 292 -2.97 -19.92 9.74
N LEU A 293 -3.42 -19.92 8.47
CA LEU A 293 -3.24 -21.04 7.53
C LEU A 293 -1.75 -21.36 7.33
N TYR A 294 -0.91 -20.32 7.23
CA TYR A 294 0.54 -20.46 7.08
C TYR A 294 1.29 -20.46 8.40
N LYS A 295 0.59 -20.62 9.55
CA LYS A 295 1.14 -20.75 10.91
C LYS A 295 1.91 -19.52 11.40
N TYR A 296 1.64 -18.34 10.86
CA TYR A 296 2.19 -17.10 11.40
C TYR A 296 1.49 -16.74 12.70
N LYS A 297 2.28 -16.58 13.76
CA LYS A 297 1.82 -16.13 15.07
C LYS A 297 2.68 -14.96 15.49
N PHE A 298 2.06 -13.81 15.71
CA PHE A 298 2.75 -12.59 16.10
C PHE A 298 2.19 -12.08 17.43
N GLU A 299 3.10 -11.70 18.31
CA GLU A 299 2.74 -11.13 19.61
C GLU A 299 3.62 -9.90 19.88
N ASN A 300 3.02 -8.89 20.49
CA ASN A 300 3.70 -7.69 20.95
C ASN A 300 2.97 -7.15 22.18
N SER A 301 3.73 -6.86 23.23
CA SER A 301 3.25 -6.29 24.49
C SER A 301 3.64 -4.82 24.67
N ASN A 302 4.28 -4.20 23.67
CA ASN A 302 4.70 -2.82 23.77
C ASN A 302 3.49 -1.88 23.80
N ASN A 303 3.53 -0.91 24.68
CA ASN A 303 2.51 0.14 24.80
C ASN A 303 2.64 1.22 23.71
N GLU A 304 3.75 1.23 22.97
CA GLU A 304 3.96 2.13 21.84
C GLU A 304 4.52 1.35 20.64
N VAL A 305 3.95 1.59 19.46
CA VAL A 305 4.37 0.98 18.19
C VAL A 305 4.24 2.01 17.08
N GLY A 306 5.34 2.31 16.36
CA GLY A 306 5.35 3.24 15.23
C GLY A 306 4.90 4.66 15.57
N GLY A 307 5.10 5.09 16.83
CA GLY A 307 4.66 6.37 17.35
C GLY A 307 3.18 6.43 17.71
N TYR A 308 2.52 5.29 17.92
CA TYR A 308 1.17 5.20 18.46
C TYR A 308 1.21 4.56 19.83
N ALA A 309 0.82 5.32 20.87
CA ALA A 309 0.59 4.76 22.20
C ALA A 309 -0.76 4.04 22.22
N ILE A 310 -0.78 2.79 22.68
CA ILE A 310 -1.99 1.96 22.71
C ILE A 310 -2.05 1.22 24.04
N LEU A 311 -2.97 1.63 24.91
CA LEU A 311 -3.24 0.99 26.19
C LEU A 311 -4.57 0.26 26.10
N LYS A 312 -4.62 -0.98 26.56
CA LYS A 312 -5.82 -1.81 26.44
C LYS A 312 -5.99 -2.78 27.59
N ASN A 313 -7.25 -3.03 27.92
CA ASN A 313 -7.69 -4.14 28.75
C ASN A 313 -8.89 -4.85 28.08
N LYS A 314 -9.58 -5.72 28.81
CA LYS A 314 -10.73 -6.46 28.29
C LYS A 314 -11.86 -5.55 27.76
N ASN A 315 -12.07 -4.38 28.37
CA ASN A 315 -13.22 -3.52 28.09
C ASN A 315 -12.87 -2.22 27.37
N CYS A 316 -11.61 -1.79 27.41
CA CYS A 316 -11.22 -0.46 26.94
C CYS A 316 -9.98 -0.50 26.07
N ILE A 317 -9.93 0.41 25.11
CA ILE A 317 -8.74 0.74 24.34
C ILE A 317 -8.61 2.26 24.32
N LEU A 318 -7.45 2.76 24.74
CA LEU A 318 -7.05 4.15 24.62
C LEU A 318 -5.84 4.22 23.70
N ALA A 319 -5.96 4.90 22.57
CA ALA A 319 -4.88 5.06 21.60
C ALA A 319 -4.65 6.55 21.31
N MET A 320 -3.38 6.98 21.24
CA MET A 320 -2.98 8.36 20.91
C MET A 320 -1.81 8.38 19.92
N ASP A 321 -1.84 9.31 18.96
CA ASP A 321 -0.71 9.57 18.07
C ASP A 321 0.36 10.39 18.79
N VAL A 322 1.45 9.72 19.19
CA VAL A 322 2.58 10.30 19.93
C VAL A 322 3.89 10.25 19.13
N GLY A 323 3.81 10.19 17.80
CA GLY A 323 4.96 10.08 16.95
C GLY A 323 5.28 11.36 16.15
N ASN A 324 6.54 11.55 15.82
CA ASN A 324 7.00 12.63 14.96
C ASN A 324 6.30 12.58 13.60
N SER A 325 6.13 13.73 12.94
CA SER A 325 5.72 13.75 11.54
C SER A 325 6.77 13.06 10.66
N PRO A 326 6.37 12.33 9.60
CA PRO A 326 7.29 11.70 8.68
C PRO A 326 8.07 12.74 7.87
N GLN A 327 9.17 12.34 7.27
CA GLN A 327 9.87 13.17 6.30
C GLN A 327 8.96 13.48 5.09
N LYS A 328 9.22 14.59 4.42
CA LYS A 328 8.43 15.10 3.29
C LYS A 328 8.16 14.03 2.22
N THR A 329 9.15 13.22 1.88
CA THR A 329 9.06 12.14 0.88
C THR A 329 8.09 11.03 1.25
N PHE A 330 7.80 10.85 2.53
CA PHE A 330 6.92 9.82 3.07
C PHE A 330 5.56 10.35 3.55
N SER A 331 5.26 11.63 3.32
CA SER A 331 4.15 12.33 3.97
C SER A 331 2.88 12.48 3.12
N HIS A 332 2.80 11.88 1.93
CA HIS A 332 1.67 12.10 1.03
C HIS A 332 0.30 11.66 1.61
N ASN A 333 0.28 10.64 2.48
CA ASN A 333 -0.93 10.19 3.19
C ASN A 333 -0.98 10.67 4.65
N TYR A 334 0.03 11.41 5.11
CA TYR A 334 0.08 11.92 6.47
C TYR A 334 -1.01 12.94 6.73
N GLN A 335 -1.51 12.98 7.97
CA GLN A 335 -2.56 13.87 8.45
C GLN A 335 -2.04 14.65 9.67
N SER A 336 -2.52 15.88 9.86
CA SER A 336 -2.15 16.74 11.00
C SER A 336 -2.86 16.31 12.29
N GLY A 337 -2.75 15.04 12.65
CA GLY A 337 -3.43 14.43 13.80
C GLY A 337 -2.53 14.19 15.01
N ALA A 338 -1.43 14.95 15.18
CA ALA A 338 -0.58 14.79 16.36
C ALA A 338 -1.36 14.99 17.66
N LEU A 339 -1.12 14.13 18.64
CA LEU A 339 -1.84 14.01 19.90
C LEU A 339 -3.35 13.78 19.75
N SER A 340 -3.85 13.49 18.54
CA SER A 340 -5.21 12.96 18.42
C SER A 340 -5.31 11.60 19.08
N PHE A 341 -6.48 11.27 19.60
CA PHE A 341 -6.70 10.01 20.27
C PHE A 341 -8.02 9.36 19.86
N GLU A 342 -8.10 8.07 20.08
CA GLU A 342 -9.33 7.29 19.94
C GLU A 342 -9.56 6.50 21.22
N PHE A 343 -10.82 6.44 21.65
CA PHE A 343 -11.22 5.74 22.87
C PHE A 343 -12.38 4.80 22.59
N PHE A 344 -12.19 3.55 22.97
CA PHE A 344 -13.18 2.48 22.84
C PHE A 344 -13.59 1.98 24.22
N TYR A 345 -14.85 1.69 24.35
CA TYR A 345 -15.42 1.06 25.53
C TYR A 345 -16.44 0.00 25.13
N LYS A 346 -16.24 -1.26 25.56
CA LYS A 346 -17.10 -2.41 25.21
C LYS A 346 -17.40 -2.45 23.70
N ASP A 347 -16.36 -2.54 22.88
CA ASP A 347 -16.40 -2.65 21.42
C ASP A 347 -17.04 -1.46 20.68
N LYS A 348 -17.42 -0.41 21.40
CA LYS A 348 -17.93 0.84 20.81
C LYS A 348 -16.84 1.92 20.82
N LYS A 349 -16.62 2.52 19.68
CA LYS A 349 -15.75 3.68 19.55
C LYS A 349 -16.49 4.92 20.03
N LEU A 350 -16.10 5.47 21.19
CA LEU A 350 -16.71 6.66 21.80
C LEU A 350 -16.06 7.94 21.27
N ILE A 351 -14.75 7.93 21.04
CA ILE A 351 -14.00 9.05 20.45
C ILE A 351 -13.23 8.51 19.25
N SER A 352 -13.34 9.19 18.12
CA SER A 352 -12.77 8.75 16.85
C SER A 352 -12.23 9.91 16.03
N ASN A 353 -11.22 9.63 15.24
CA ASN A 353 -10.82 10.48 14.11
C ASN A 353 -11.76 10.24 12.91
N SER A 354 -11.77 11.17 11.93
CA SER A 354 -12.61 11.07 10.73
C SER A 354 -12.11 10.05 9.70
N GLY A 355 -10.88 9.54 9.87
CA GLY A 355 -10.22 8.70 8.86
C GLY A 355 -9.63 9.52 7.70
N TYR A 356 -9.32 8.84 6.60
CA TYR A 356 -8.62 9.43 5.46
C TYR A 356 -9.40 9.25 4.16
N PHE A 357 -9.70 10.36 3.48
CA PHE A 357 -10.31 10.34 2.17
C PHE A 357 -9.24 10.22 1.08
N GLN A 358 -9.26 9.11 0.33
CA GLN A 358 -8.13 8.71 -0.53
C GLN A 358 -8.05 9.45 -1.87
N ASP A 359 -9.17 9.97 -2.39
CA ASP A 359 -9.17 10.69 -3.66
C ASP A 359 -8.56 12.09 -3.49
N TYR A 360 -7.30 12.21 -3.88
CA TYR A 360 -6.54 13.47 -3.76
C TYR A 360 -7.05 14.62 -4.65
N LYS A 361 -7.91 14.34 -5.63
CA LYS A 361 -8.58 15.36 -6.46
C LYS A 361 -9.79 15.95 -5.74
N ASN A 362 -10.34 15.26 -4.76
CA ASN A 362 -11.50 15.71 -4.01
C ASN A 362 -11.10 16.61 -2.83
N LYS A 363 -11.88 17.66 -2.58
CA LYS A 363 -11.69 18.58 -1.44
C LYS A 363 -11.68 17.86 -0.09
N LEU A 364 -12.42 16.76 0.05
CA LEU A 364 -12.46 15.95 1.27
C LEU A 364 -11.09 15.35 1.63
N ASN A 365 -10.22 15.10 0.65
CA ASN A 365 -8.84 14.68 0.94
C ASN A 365 -8.08 15.76 1.74
N LEU A 366 -8.24 17.04 1.37
CA LEU A 366 -7.61 18.14 2.09
C LEU A 366 -8.20 18.31 3.49
N ILE A 367 -9.53 18.21 3.62
CA ILE A 367 -10.22 18.30 4.91
C ILE A 367 -9.75 17.18 5.83
N SER A 368 -9.68 15.95 5.34
CA SER A 368 -9.20 14.80 6.13
C SER A 368 -7.75 14.93 6.60
N LYS A 369 -6.94 15.79 5.94
CA LYS A 369 -5.55 16.08 6.36
C LYS A 369 -5.45 17.16 7.44
N SER A 370 -6.49 17.95 7.67
CA SER A 370 -6.47 19.03 8.64
C SER A 370 -6.58 18.52 10.08
N THR A 371 -6.03 19.28 11.05
CA THR A 371 -6.18 18.95 12.48
C THR A 371 -7.63 18.90 12.92
N ALA A 372 -8.50 19.73 12.32
CA ALA A 372 -9.94 19.77 12.61
C ALA A 372 -10.69 18.46 12.28
N ALA A 373 -10.11 17.58 11.45
CA ALA A 373 -10.67 16.26 11.16
C ALA A 373 -10.28 15.19 12.22
N HIS A 374 -9.61 15.58 13.28
CA HIS A 374 -9.10 14.70 14.32
C HIS A 374 -9.53 15.18 15.72
N SER A 375 -9.48 14.27 16.69
CA SER A 375 -9.67 14.58 18.12
C SER A 375 -8.46 15.32 18.70
N ALA A 376 -8.04 16.44 18.08
CA ALA A 376 -6.85 17.22 18.42
C ALA A 376 -7.16 18.71 18.56
N LEU A 377 -6.29 19.42 19.28
CA LEU A 377 -6.42 20.86 19.48
C LEU A 377 -6.12 21.62 18.17
N ILE A 378 -6.97 22.55 17.81
CA ILE A 378 -6.74 23.57 16.78
C ILE A 378 -6.57 24.95 17.43
N ILE A 379 -5.73 25.78 16.86
CA ILE A 379 -5.48 27.14 17.35
C ILE A 379 -5.73 28.12 16.21
N ASP A 380 -6.64 29.07 16.42
CA ASP A 380 -6.99 30.11 15.45
C ASP A 380 -7.23 29.52 14.02
N ASN A 381 -8.03 28.45 13.93
CA ASN A 381 -8.32 27.73 12.68
C ASN A 381 -7.09 27.18 11.92
N HIS A 382 -5.95 27.01 12.61
CA HIS A 382 -4.73 26.47 12.00
C HIS A 382 -4.46 25.04 12.43
N SER A 383 -4.03 24.24 11.46
CA SER A 383 -3.55 22.88 11.67
C SER A 383 -2.14 22.86 12.25
N SER A 384 -1.82 21.83 13.05
CA SER A 384 -0.49 21.60 13.62
C SER A 384 0.62 21.36 12.60
N CYS A 385 0.26 20.99 11.37
CA CYS A 385 1.17 20.85 10.23
C CYS A 385 0.63 21.60 9.01
N SER A 386 1.52 21.98 8.08
CA SER A 386 1.15 22.54 6.80
C SER A 386 1.55 21.63 5.64
N PHE A 387 0.73 21.63 4.57
CA PHE A 387 0.94 20.84 3.38
C PHE A 387 1.08 21.73 2.15
N ARG A 388 1.94 21.29 1.23
CA ARG A 388 2.17 21.94 -0.06
C ARG A 388 1.80 21.01 -1.20
N ASN A 389 1.31 21.56 -2.29
CA ASN A 389 1.11 20.84 -3.53
C ASN A 389 2.46 20.36 -4.09
N ASN A 390 2.52 19.08 -4.48
CA ASN A 390 3.66 18.46 -5.11
C ASN A 390 3.16 17.58 -6.26
N GLY A 391 2.91 18.21 -7.41
CA GLY A 391 2.20 17.57 -8.52
C GLY A 391 0.79 17.14 -8.10
N ASN A 392 0.48 15.87 -8.27
CA ASN A 392 -0.85 15.32 -7.93
C ASN A 392 -1.09 15.09 -6.43
N TYR A 393 -0.08 15.30 -5.58
CA TYR A 393 -0.19 15.00 -4.14
C TYR A 393 0.10 16.23 -3.30
N LYS A 394 -0.38 16.21 -2.05
CA LYS A 394 0.02 17.17 -1.03
C LYS A 394 1.01 16.50 -0.09
N THR A 395 2.20 17.08 0.02
CA THR A 395 3.25 16.63 0.92
C THR A 395 3.45 17.63 2.04
N LEU A 396 4.02 17.18 3.14
CA LEU A 396 4.33 18.01 4.30
C LEU A 396 5.30 19.14 3.92
N GLU A 397 4.95 20.37 4.27
CA GLU A 397 5.82 21.53 4.15
C GLU A 397 6.49 21.85 5.49
N ASN A 398 5.67 21.96 6.54
CA ASN A 398 6.15 22.09 7.90
C ASN A 398 5.59 20.93 8.72
N GLY A 399 6.49 20.09 9.20
CA GLY A 399 6.19 19.00 10.12
C GLY A 399 6.32 19.43 11.57
N LEU A 400 6.17 18.47 12.46
CA LEU A 400 6.30 18.67 13.90
C LEU A 400 7.16 17.58 14.54
N LYS A 401 7.63 17.87 15.74
CA LYS A 401 8.31 16.92 16.61
C LYS A 401 7.53 16.76 17.91
N ILE A 402 7.51 15.54 18.40
CA ILE A 402 6.96 15.19 19.71
C ILE A 402 8.08 15.26 20.76
N SER A 403 7.73 15.72 21.94
CA SER A 403 8.59 15.77 23.14
C SER A 403 7.80 15.38 24.39
N ASP A 404 8.49 15.30 25.52
CA ASP A 404 7.92 15.11 26.87
C ASP A 404 6.94 13.92 26.96
N LYS A 405 7.29 12.82 26.28
CA LYS A 405 6.46 11.63 26.18
C LYS A 405 6.55 10.80 27.46
N ASN A 406 5.40 10.49 28.04
CA ASN A 406 5.25 9.60 29.19
C ASN A 406 4.04 8.67 28.97
N ILE A 407 4.28 7.36 29.06
CA ILE A 407 3.25 6.33 28.89
C ILE A 407 3.30 5.40 30.09
N VAL A 408 2.22 5.36 30.88
CA VAL A 408 2.07 4.50 32.04
C VAL A 408 0.90 3.54 31.81
N ASN A 409 1.15 2.25 32.02
CA ASN A 409 0.14 1.20 31.89
C ASN A 409 0.13 0.33 33.16
N GLU A 410 -0.60 0.76 34.14
CA GLU A 410 -0.81 0.05 35.42
C GLU A 410 -2.20 -0.60 35.44
N LYS A 411 -2.38 -1.54 36.34
CA LYS A 411 -3.64 -2.30 36.48
C LYS A 411 -4.87 -1.38 36.61
N ASN A 412 -4.77 -0.32 37.38
CA ASN A 412 -5.90 0.57 37.75
C ASN A 412 -5.76 1.98 37.17
N TYR A 413 -4.62 2.31 36.55
CA TYR A 413 -4.34 3.66 36.07
C TYR A 413 -3.53 3.63 34.77
N TRP A 414 -3.99 4.38 33.75
CA TRP A 414 -3.27 4.62 32.53
C TRP A 414 -2.99 6.10 32.33
N LEU A 415 -1.82 6.40 31.79
CA LEU A 415 -1.46 7.74 31.38
C LEU A 415 -0.82 7.68 29.99
N ILE A 416 -1.27 8.55 29.08
CA ILE A 416 -0.56 8.89 27.86
C ILE A 416 -0.39 10.40 27.86
N LYS A 417 0.85 10.86 27.95
CA LYS A 417 1.20 12.29 27.91
C LYS A 417 2.26 12.54 26.87
N ALA A 418 2.12 13.62 26.09
CA ALA A 418 3.14 14.10 25.16
C ALA A 418 2.91 15.57 24.78
N SER A 419 3.97 16.20 24.25
CA SER A 419 3.94 17.57 23.74
C SER A 419 4.34 17.60 22.26
N HIS A 420 3.92 18.62 21.50
CA HIS A 420 4.40 18.85 20.17
C HIS A 420 4.65 20.33 19.86
N ASN A 421 5.56 20.60 18.90
CA ASN A 421 5.96 21.94 18.48
C ASN A 421 5.25 22.42 17.20
N GLY A 422 4.15 21.80 16.79
CA GLY A 422 3.46 22.14 15.54
C GLY A 422 2.97 23.59 15.45
N PHE A 423 2.68 24.21 16.57
CA PHE A 423 2.23 25.60 16.69
C PHE A 423 3.35 26.60 17.03
N LEU A 424 4.58 26.10 17.32
CA LEU A 424 5.69 26.93 17.78
C LEU A 424 6.08 28.00 16.76
N LYS A 425 6.24 27.64 15.48
CA LYS A 425 6.69 28.55 14.43
C LYS A 425 5.72 29.72 14.19
N LYS A 426 4.43 29.51 14.35
CA LYS A 426 3.39 30.51 14.04
C LYS A 426 2.93 31.29 15.25
N PHE A 427 2.81 30.63 16.38
CA PHE A 427 2.20 31.19 17.57
C PHE A 427 3.13 31.26 18.79
N GLY A 428 4.38 30.77 18.68
CA GLY A 428 5.33 30.75 19.79
C GLY A 428 4.97 29.79 20.92
N ILE A 429 4.15 28.76 20.64
CA ILE A 429 3.60 27.87 21.68
C ILE A 429 3.85 26.39 21.39
N LEU A 430 3.96 25.62 22.47
CA LEU A 430 3.86 24.17 22.44
C LEU A 430 2.45 23.76 22.90
N HIS A 431 1.97 22.64 22.35
CA HIS A 431 0.78 21.97 22.84
C HIS A 431 1.17 20.70 23.57
N GLU A 432 0.72 20.56 24.82
CA GLU A 432 0.84 19.34 25.64
C GLU A 432 -0.54 18.76 25.85
N ARG A 433 -0.69 17.43 25.69
CA ARG A 433 -1.89 16.69 26.06
C ARG A 433 -1.54 15.56 27.01
N SER A 434 -2.34 15.40 28.07
CA SER A 434 -2.38 14.21 28.90
C SER A 434 -3.77 13.58 28.89
N LEU A 435 -3.78 12.25 28.76
CA LEU A 435 -4.98 11.42 28.85
C LEU A 435 -4.79 10.45 30.02
N GLU A 436 -5.62 10.55 31.03
CA GLU A 436 -5.59 9.72 32.22
C GLU A 436 -6.85 8.87 32.27
N TYR A 437 -6.69 7.55 32.39
CA TYR A 437 -7.83 6.65 32.52
C TYR A 437 -7.76 5.87 33.82
N PHE A 438 -8.78 6.08 34.67
CA PHE A 438 -8.96 5.39 35.94
C PHE A 438 -9.85 4.17 35.71
N VAL A 439 -9.24 3.00 35.69
CA VAL A 439 -9.88 1.75 35.24
C VAL A 439 -11.08 1.37 36.11
N GLU A 440 -10.93 1.42 37.45
CA GLU A 440 -12.02 1.07 38.40
C GLU A 440 -13.20 2.02 38.30
N LYS A 441 -12.93 3.31 38.06
CA LYS A 441 -13.96 4.35 38.00
C LYS A 441 -14.55 4.49 36.56
N ASN A 442 -14.00 3.78 35.56
CA ASN A 442 -14.32 3.95 34.16
C ASN A 442 -14.30 5.45 33.74
N LYS A 443 -13.32 6.20 34.22
CA LYS A 443 -13.24 7.66 34.06
C LYS A 443 -12.03 8.02 33.22
N LEU A 444 -12.26 8.66 32.07
CA LEU A 444 -11.22 9.26 31.22
C LEU A 444 -11.18 10.77 31.50
N ILE A 445 -9.98 11.29 31.77
CA ILE A 445 -9.71 12.72 31.92
C ILE A 445 -8.70 13.10 30.83
N GLY A 446 -9.05 14.07 29.97
CA GLY A 446 -8.17 14.71 29.03
C GLY A 446 -7.82 16.12 29.47
N THR A 447 -6.55 16.47 29.44
CA THR A 447 -6.05 17.83 29.74
C THR A 447 -5.19 18.30 28.58
N ASP A 448 -5.54 19.46 28.03
CA ASP A 448 -4.74 20.18 27.06
C ASP A 448 -4.10 21.40 27.68
N LYS A 449 -2.77 21.57 27.51
CA LYS A 449 -2.02 22.76 27.94
C LYS A 449 -1.37 23.44 26.74
N VAL A 450 -1.49 24.75 26.71
CA VAL A 450 -0.80 25.61 25.75
C VAL A 450 0.32 26.32 26.50
N ILE A 451 1.56 26.05 26.11
CA ILE A 451 2.77 26.51 26.82
C ILE A 451 3.49 27.53 25.94
N SER A 452 3.56 28.77 26.38
CA SER A 452 4.34 29.82 25.69
C SER A 452 5.82 29.50 25.78
N LYS A 453 6.53 29.68 24.66
CA LYS A 453 7.97 29.63 24.53
C LYS A 453 8.44 31.01 24.02
N ASN A 454 8.42 32.00 24.93
CA ASN A 454 8.97 33.31 24.67
C ASN A 454 10.50 33.27 24.63
#